data_84e924a8a955ffe098450e5bd20af79d
#
_entry.id   84e924a8a955ffe098450e5bd20af79d
#
_cell.length_a   1.000
_cell.length_b   1.000
_cell.length_c   1.000
_cell.angle_alpha   90.00
_cell.angle_beta   90.00
_cell.angle_gamma   90.00
#
_symmetry.space_group_name_H-M   'P 1'
#
loop_
_entity.id
_entity.type
_entity.pdbx_description
1 polymer ?
#
loop_
_entity_poly.entity_id
_entity_poly.type
_entity_poly.pdbx_seq_one_letter_code
_entity_poly.pdbx_strand_id
1 'polypeptide(L)'
;MFDRILFPIDDSDGAVAIRESIYALAAAHDATLHVLNVADTAHDSVTRIGDEVVDALEIEGEELVSETASQAAERGIPTKTAVIQGGVAATITKYAATADIDLIAMPTQGRTGIEERLLGSTTERVSRETPVPLLTLRPDATPLATPFERLLVPTDGSDTASSAIDVGIDLAVVDSSTLQLLSVTDTSLFGSELKADQYADSLRETASEIVADGRDRATAAGVDDVVTTVAEDESVVAGIQSYAADADSDCIVVGTHGRTGLDRYLLGSVTETLLRTTSIPVLVVPPTAHDTEA
;
A
#
# COMPACT_ATOMS: atom_id res chain seq x y z
N MET A 1 -6.73 -6.09 13.16
CA MET A 1 -6.97 -4.95 12.26
C MET A 1 -7.45 -5.40 10.87
N PHE A 2 -6.75 -6.30 10.20
CA PHE A 2 -7.14 -6.81 8.89
C PHE A 2 -7.77 -8.19 9.03
N ASP A 3 -9.12 -8.28 9.01
CA ASP A 3 -9.84 -9.56 9.13
C ASP A 3 -9.98 -10.26 7.77
N ARG A 4 -9.94 -9.49 6.67
CA ARG A 4 -10.10 -9.99 5.29
C ARG A 4 -9.08 -9.32 4.38
N ILE A 5 -8.13 -10.10 3.91
CA ILE A 5 -7.07 -9.65 3.01
C ILE A 5 -7.37 -10.17 1.61
N LEU A 6 -7.45 -9.27 0.63
CA LEU A 6 -7.58 -9.62 -0.78
C LEU A 6 -6.20 -9.74 -1.43
N PHE A 7 -5.92 -10.89 -1.97
CA PHE A 7 -4.75 -11.17 -2.80
C PHE A 7 -5.20 -11.44 -4.23
N PRO A 8 -5.20 -10.42 -5.10
CA PRO A 8 -5.37 -10.63 -6.52
C PRO A 8 -4.14 -11.34 -7.08
N ILE A 9 -4.37 -12.45 -7.76
CA ILE A 9 -3.29 -13.32 -8.27
C ILE A 9 -3.43 -13.55 -9.77
N ASP A 10 -2.29 -13.52 -10.43
CA ASP A 10 -2.09 -14.01 -11.80
C ASP A 10 -0.88 -14.95 -11.82
N ASP A 11 -0.52 -15.49 -13.00
CA ASP A 11 0.62 -16.38 -13.20
C ASP A 11 1.98 -15.62 -13.27
N SER A 12 2.01 -14.35 -12.86
CA SER A 12 3.24 -13.55 -12.90
C SER A 12 4.26 -13.96 -11.83
N ASP A 13 5.54 -13.82 -12.17
CA ASP A 13 6.63 -13.99 -11.21
C ASP A 13 6.46 -13.07 -9.99
N GLY A 14 5.89 -11.89 -10.19
CA GLY A 14 5.63 -10.93 -9.13
C GLY A 14 4.64 -11.44 -8.08
N ALA A 15 3.52 -12.01 -8.51
CA ALA A 15 2.52 -12.58 -7.62
C ALA A 15 3.09 -13.80 -6.87
N VAL A 16 3.85 -14.65 -7.56
CA VAL A 16 4.52 -15.80 -6.94
C VAL A 16 5.53 -15.38 -5.88
N ALA A 17 6.34 -14.36 -6.17
CA ALA A 17 7.42 -13.91 -5.29
C ALA A 17 6.91 -13.37 -3.94
N ILE A 18 5.75 -12.69 -3.91
CA ILE A 18 5.22 -12.10 -2.67
C ILE A 18 4.29 -13.04 -1.88
N ARG A 19 3.97 -14.21 -2.42
CA ARG A 19 2.96 -15.14 -1.87
C ARG A 19 3.24 -15.49 -0.41
N GLU A 20 4.47 -15.86 -0.07
CA GLU A 20 4.85 -16.22 1.31
C GLU A 20 4.68 -15.03 2.28
N SER A 21 4.99 -13.81 1.85
CA SER A 21 4.76 -12.59 2.63
C SER A 21 3.27 -12.36 2.89
N ILE A 22 2.41 -12.64 1.90
CA ILE A 22 0.95 -12.52 2.08
C ILE A 22 0.42 -13.58 3.04
N TYR A 23 0.92 -14.81 2.99
CA TYR A 23 0.55 -15.85 3.96
C TYR A 23 0.98 -15.48 5.37
N ALA A 24 2.20 -14.98 5.54
CA ALA A 24 2.69 -14.53 6.84
C ALA A 24 1.83 -13.38 7.41
N LEU A 25 1.47 -12.41 6.56
CA LEU A 25 0.59 -11.30 6.93
C LEU A 25 -0.80 -11.79 7.36
N ALA A 26 -1.42 -12.68 6.57
CA ALA A 26 -2.73 -13.23 6.89
C ALA A 26 -2.72 -14.02 8.21
N ALA A 27 -1.66 -14.81 8.44
CA ALA A 27 -1.50 -15.55 9.69
C ALA A 27 -1.28 -14.64 10.91
N ALA A 28 -0.48 -13.56 10.76
CA ALA A 28 -0.21 -12.61 11.85
C ALA A 28 -1.47 -11.86 12.32
N HIS A 29 -2.43 -11.65 11.43
CA HIS A 29 -3.68 -10.96 11.73
C HIS A 29 -4.90 -11.88 11.93
N ASP A 30 -4.71 -13.21 11.94
CA ASP A 30 -5.81 -14.20 11.96
C ASP A 30 -6.85 -13.96 10.84
N ALA A 31 -6.38 -13.45 9.69
CA ALA A 31 -7.21 -12.98 8.60
C ALA A 31 -7.72 -14.12 7.70
N THR A 32 -8.89 -13.93 7.12
CA THR A 32 -9.34 -14.73 5.98
C THR A 32 -8.71 -14.19 4.71
N LEU A 33 -7.96 -15.03 3.99
CA LEU A 33 -7.34 -14.67 2.72
C LEU A 33 -8.33 -14.89 1.56
N HIS A 34 -8.70 -13.82 0.88
CA HIS A 34 -9.47 -13.87 -0.35
C HIS A 34 -8.53 -13.91 -1.55
N VAL A 35 -8.48 -15.04 -2.25
CA VAL A 35 -7.66 -15.24 -3.45
C VAL A 35 -8.53 -15.01 -4.68
N LEU A 36 -8.22 -13.96 -5.44
CA LEU A 36 -9.00 -13.55 -6.61
C LEU A 36 -8.14 -13.66 -7.88
N ASN A 37 -8.60 -14.43 -8.85
CA ASN A 37 -8.11 -14.31 -10.23
C ASN A 37 -9.13 -13.56 -11.08
N VAL A 38 -8.65 -12.69 -11.97
CA VAL A 38 -9.49 -11.96 -12.92
C VAL A 38 -9.14 -12.43 -14.32
N ALA A 39 -10.07 -13.17 -14.95
CA ALA A 39 -10.00 -13.52 -16.36
C ALA A 39 -10.24 -12.25 -17.21
N ASP A 40 -9.15 -11.72 -17.79
CA ASP A 40 -9.18 -10.43 -18.50
C ASP A 40 -9.94 -10.53 -19.82
N THR A 41 -11.07 -9.87 -19.89
CA THR A 41 -11.92 -9.83 -21.09
C THR A 41 -11.36 -8.99 -22.26
N ALA A 42 -10.25 -8.29 -22.06
CA ALA A 42 -9.55 -7.63 -23.14
C ALA A 42 -8.81 -8.59 -24.07
N HIS A 43 -8.67 -9.84 -23.68
CA HIS A 43 -8.06 -10.91 -24.45
C HIS A 43 -9.12 -11.97 -24.85
N ASP A 44 -9.15 -12.38 -26.13
CA ASP A 44 -9.99 -13.47 -26.58
C ASP A 44 -9.50 -14.80 -25.98
N SER A 45 -10.22 -15.33 -24.99
CA SER A 45 -9.86 -16.53 -24.24
C SER A 45 -10.66 -17.76 -24.63
N VAL A 46 -11.65 -17.59 -25.51
CA VAL A 46 -12.60 -18.66 -25.87
C VAL A 46 -11.97 -19.66 -26.82
N THR A 47 -11.79 -20.89 -26.36
CA THR A 47 -11.32 -22.00 -27.18
C THR A 47 -12.42 -23.06 -27.33
N ARG A 48 -12.47 -23.75 -28.47
CA ARG A 48 -13.44 -24.83 -28.73
C ARG A 48 -12.76 -26.19 -28.58
N ILE A 49 -13.19 -26.93 -27.55
CA ILE A 49 -12.73 -28.32 -27.34
C ILE A 49 -13.91 -29.27 -27.63
N GLY A 50 -13.90 -29.91 -28.81
CA GLY A 50 -15.02 -30.70 -29.26
C GLY A 50 -16.27 -29.88 -29.57
N ASP A 51 -17.40 -30.16 -28.93
CA ASP A 51 -18.65 -29.42 -29.04
C ASP A 51 -18.84 -28.38 -27.91
N GLU A 52 -17.92 -28.30 -26.93
CA GLU A 52 -17.98 -27.37 -25.84
C GLU A 52 -17.11 -26.11 -26.10
N VAL A 53 -17.65 -24.95 -25.75
CA VAL A 53 -16.93 -23.67 -25.72
C VAL A 53 -16.39 -23.52 -24.32
N VAL A 54 -15.07 -23.51 -24.20
CA VAL A 54 -14.37 -23.43 -22.91
C VAL A 54 -13.62 -22.10 -22.84
N ASP A 55 -13.77 -21.39 -21.75
CA ASP A 55 -12.94 -20.23 -21.44
C ASP A 55 -11.64 -20.71 -20.78
N ALA A 56 -10.55 -20.68 -21.54
CA ALA A 56 -9.25 -21.16 -21.09
C ALA A 56 -8.73 -20.34 -19.92
N LEU A 57 -9.01 -19.03 -19.87
CA LEU A 57 -8.57 -18.16 -18.77
C LEU A 57 -9.34 -18.43 -17.47
N GLU A 58 -10.61 -18.87 -17.54
CA GLU A 58 -11.32 -19.30 -16.34
C GLU A 58 -10.72 -20.57 -15.74
N ILE A 59 -10.41 -21.58 -16.59
CA ILE A 59 -9.80 -22.83 -16.12
C ILE A 59 -8.43 -22.57 -15.50
N GLU A 60 -7.57 -21.81 -16.18
CA GLU A 60 -6.26 -21.44 -15.65
C GLU A 60 -6.39 -20.67 -14.35
N GLY A 61 -7.37 -19.76 -14.27
CA GLY A 61 -7.68 -19.00 -13.06
C GLY A 61 -8.14 -19.90 -11.91
N GLU A 62 -9.00 -20.89 -12.16
CA GLU A 62 -9.46 -21.86 -11.16
C GLU A 62 -8.32 -22.72 -10.61
N GLU A 63 -7.41 -23.18 -11.47
CA GLU A 63 -6.22 -23.93 -11.05
C GLU A 63 -5.32 -23.07 -10.15
N LEU A 64 -5.06 -21.81 -10.54
CA LEU A 64 -4.21 -20.90 -9.83
C LEU A 64 -4.74 -20.53 -8.44
N VAL A 65 -6.03 -20.17 -8.34
CA VAL A 65 -6.63 -19.85 -7.03
C VAL A 65 -6.73 -21.07 -6.13
N SER A 66 -6.99 -22.26 -6.70
CA SER A 66 -7.05 -23.52 -5.96
C SER A 66 -5.70 -23.93 -5.39
N GLU A 67 -4.63 -23.81 -6.18
CA GLU A 67 -3.25 -24.07 -5.71
C GLU A 67 -2.87 -23.12 -4.57
N THR A 68 -3.10 -21.81 -4.76
CA THR A 68 -2.79 -20.79 -3.77
C THR A 68 -3.58 -21.00 -2.47
N ALA A 69 -4.87 -21.33 -2.57
CA ALA A 69 -5.69 -21.62 -1.41
C ALA A 69 -5.24 -22.90 -0.67
N SER A 70 -4.82 -23.94 -1.41
CA SER A 70 -4.29 -25.16 -0.80
C SER A 70 -3.03 -24.90 0.00
N GLN A 71 -2.10 -24.10 -0.53
CA GLN A 71 -0.87 -23.71 0.16
C GLN A 71 -1.15 -22.86 1.40
N ALA A 72 -2.13 -21.97 1.37
CA ALA A 72 -2.57 -21.19 2.52
C ALA A 72 -3.23 -22.09 3.59
N ALA A 73 -4.07 -23.05 3.18
CA ALA A 73 -4.73 -23.97 4.08
C ALA A 73 -3.74 -24.90 4.82
N GLU A 74 -2.64 -25.31 4.19
CA GLU A 74 -1.54 -26.04 4.83
C GLU A 74 -0.88 -25.25 5.99
N ARG A 75 -0.99 -23.91 5.95
CA ARG A 75 -0.53 -22.98 7.00
C ARG A 75 -1.62 -22.62 8.01
N GLY A 76 -2.81 -23.22 7.87
CA GLY A 76 -3.96 -22.94 8.75
C GLY A 76 -4.68 -21.63 8.46
N ILE A 77 -4.43 -20.99 7.31
CA ILE A 77 -5.05 -19.73 6.93
C ILE A 77 -6.41 -20.00 6.29
N PRO A 78 -7.52 -19.46 6.84
CA PRO A 78 -8.84 -19.55 6.18
C PRO A 78 -8.81 -18.83 4.82
N THR A 79 -9.34 -19.50 3.79
CA THR A 79 -9.33 -18.93 2.44
C THR A 79 -10.70 -18.91 1.79
N LYS A 80 -10.92 -17.92 0.92
CA LYS A 80 -12.01 -17.87 -0.06
C LYS A 80 -11.40 -17.64 -1.45
N THR A 81 -11.89 -18.34 -2.44
CA THR A 81 -11.40 -18.22 -3.82
C THR A 81 -12.50 -17.67 -4.73
N ALA A 82 -12.10 -16.90 -5.73
CA ALA A 82 -13.00 -16.42 -6.77
C ALA A 82 -12.23 -16.27 -8.09
N VAL A 83 -12.89 -16.64 -9.19
CA VAL A 83 -12.48 -16.32 -10.56
C VAL A 83 -13.58 -15.48 -11.17
N ILE A 84 -13.25 -14.30 -11.67
CA ILE A 84 -14.25 -13.33 -12.17
C ILE A 84 -13.77 -12.80 -13.52
N GLN A 85 -14.65 -12.80 -14.51
CA GLN A 85 -14.37 -12.17 -15.80
C GLN A 85 -14.55 -10.66 -15.72
N GLY A 86 -13.62 -9.91 -16.32
CA GLY A 86 -13.73 -8.45 -16.41
C GLY A 86 -12.42 -7.72 -16.60
N GLY A 87 -12.48 -6.39 -16.55
CA GLY A 87 -11.27 -5.56 -16.52
C GLY A 87 -10.58 -5.66 -15.16
N VAL A 88 -9.29 -6.03 -15.15
CA VAL A 88 -8.57 -6.48 -13.95
C VAL A 88 -8.70 -5.51 -12.78
N ALA A 89 -8.26 -4.24 -12.92
CA ALA A 89 -8.28 -3.29 -11.80
C ALA A 89 -9.71 -2.98 -11.30
N ALA A 90 -10.66 -2.79 -12.23
CA ALA A 90 -12.06 -2.51 -11.87
C ALA A 90 -12.73 -3.68 -11.13
N THR A 91 -12.38 -4.91 -11.49
CA THR A 91 -12.89 -6.12 -10.82
C THR A 91 -12.30 -6.25 -9.41
N ILE A 92 -11.00 -5.98 -9.25
CA ILE A 92 -10.32 -6.01 -7.93
C ILE A 92 -10.96 -4.98 -6.99
N THR A 93 -11.10 -3.72 -7.41
CA THR A 93 -11.67 -2.66 -6.56
C THR A 93 -13.14 -2.90 -6.24
N LYS A 94 -13.92 -3.41 -7.21
CA LYS A 94 -15.31 -3.79 -6.99
C LYS A 94 -15.44 -4.97 -6.01
N TYR A 95 -14.59 -5.99 -6.15
CA TYR A 95 -14.59 -7.13 -5.24
C TYR A 95 -14.26 -6.68 -3.82
N ALA A 96 -13.24 -5.83 -3.65
CA ALA A 96 -12.88 -5.28 -2.35
C ALA A 96 -14.05 -4.58 -1.67
N ALA A 97 -14.80 -3.75 -2.41
CA ALA A 97 -15.96 -3.03 -1.88
C ALA A 97 -17.16 -3.95 -1.55
N THR A 98 -17.35 -5.07 -2.29
CA THR A 98 -18.54 -5.92 -2.13
C THR A 98 -18.34 -7.10 -1.19
N ALA A 99 -17.08 -7.51 -0.94
CA ALA A 99 -16.72 -8.61 -0.05
C ALA A 99 -16.24 -8.12 1.33
N ASP A 100 -16.43 -6.82 1.62
CA ASP A 100 -15.99 -6.16 2.86
C ASP A 100 -14.50 -6.45 3.15
N ILE A 101 -13.64 -6.24 2.15
CA ILE A 101 -12.20 -6.41 2.29
C ILE A 101 -11.62 -5.26 3.10
N ASP A 102 -10.68 -5.56 3.99
CA ASP A 102 -10.01 -4.57 4.85
C ASP A 102 -8.66 -4.14 4.27
N LEU A 103 -8.02 -5.00 3.46
CA LEU A 103 -6.73 -4.76 2.85
C LEU A 103 -6.63 -5.46 1.49
N ILE A 104 -6.14 -4.76 0.48
CA ILE A 104 -5.66 -5.39 -0.76
C ILE A 104 -4.14 -5.52 -0.66
N ALA A 105 -3.58 -6.68 -1.01
CA ALA A 105 -2.14 -6.89 -1.07
C ALA A 105 -1.72 -7.33 -2.47
N MET A 106 -0.80 -6.59 -3.10
CA MET A 106 -0.39 -6.80 -4.50
C MET A 106 1.12 -6.61 -4.69
N PRO A 107 1.73 -7.28 -5.70
CA PRO A 107 3.08 -6.93 -6.10
C PRO A 107 3.09 -5.57 -6.81
N THR A 108 4.22 -4.85 -6.72
CA THR A 108 4.41 -3.62 -7.49
C THR A 108 4.50 -3.88 -8.99
N GLN A 109 4.89 -5.10 -9.41
CA GLN A 109 5.07 -5.51 -10.80
C GLN A 109 4.42 -6.87 -11.04
N GLY A 110 3.76 -7.02 -12.20
CA GLY A 110 3.17 -8.27 -12.68
C GLY A 110 3.94 -8.83 -13.88
N ARG A 111 3.20 -9.39 -14.87
CA ARG A 111 3.73 -10.08 -16.07
C ARG A 111 4.68 -9.28 -16.96
N THR A 112 4.64 -7.96 -16.96
CA THR A 112 5.38 -7.11 -17.92
C THR A 112 6.57 -6.38 -17.32
N GLY A 113 6.98 -6.73 -16.09
CA GLY A 113 8.05 -6.06 -15.37
C GLY A 113 9.43 -6.30 -15.99
N ILE A 114 9.75 -5.60 -17.09
CA ILE A 114 11.05 -5.67 -17.78
C ILE A 114 12.06 -4.66 -17.19
N GLU A 115 11.63 -3.66 -16.46
CA GLU A 115 12.50 -2.65 -15.84
C GLU A 115 12.22 -2.53 -14.34
N GLU A 116 13.26 -2.60 -13.53
CA GLU A 116 13.26 -2.61 -12.05
C GLU A 116 12.54 -1.41 -11.37
N ARG A 117 12.13 -0.40 -12.14
CA ARG A 117 11.53 0.86 -11.66
C ARG A 117 10.15 1.17 -12.19
N LEU A 118 9.48 0.23 -12.84
CA LEU A 118 8.13 0.45 -13.37
C LEU A 118 7.08 -0.11 -12.41
N LEU A 119 6.14 0.73 -12.02
CA LEU A 119 4.91 0.29 -11.35
C LEU A 119 4.00 -0.40 -12.39
N GLY A 120 3.50 -1.59 -12.07
CA GLY A 120 2.59 -2.33 -12.94
C GLY A 120 1.29 -1.54 -13.16
N SER A 121 0.78 -1.55 -14.41
CA SER A 121 -0.43 -0.80 -14.78
C SER A 121 -1.66 -1.16 -13.94
N THR A 122 -1.79 -2.41 -13.54
CA THR A 122 -2.88 -2.87 -12.65
C THR A 122 -2.72 -2.29 -11.25
N THR A 123 -1.52 -2.39 -10.67
CA THR A 123 -1.23 -1.88 -9.33
C THR A 123 -1.36 -0.35 -9.28
N GLU A 124 -0.86 0.34 -10.31
CA GLU A 124 -1.03 1.80 -10.44
C GLU A 124 -2.51 2.19 -10.49
N ARG A 125 -3.33 1.46 -11.24
CA ARG A 125 -4.75 1.76 -11.34
C ARG A 125 -5.51 1.42 -10.05
N VAL A 126 -5.22 0.27 -9.44
CA VAL A 126 -5.81 -0.10 -8.14
C VAL A 126 -5.43 0.91 -7.07
N SER A 127 -4.18 1.39 -7.02
CA SER A 127 -3.76 2.39 -6.02
C SER A 127 -4.50 3.74 -6.11
N ARG A 128 -5.03 4.07 -7.29
CA ARG A 128 -5.85 5.28 -7.50
C ARG A 128 -7.32 5.09 -7.16
N GLU A 129 -7.84 3.88 -7.36
CA GLU A 129 -9.28 3.60 -7.32
C GLU A 129 -9.69 2.77 -6.10
N THR A 130 -8.74 2.32 -5.28
CA THR A 130 -9.03 1.42 -4.15
C THR A 130 -9.91 2.08 -3.09
N PRO A 131 -10.96 1.40 -2.63
CA PRO A 131 -11.79 1.88 -1.52
C PRO A 131 -11.22 1.53 -0.14
N VAL A 132 -10.17 0.70 -0.09
CA VAL A 132 -9.54 0.20 1.14
C VAL A 132 -8.03 0.31 1.05
N PRO A 133 -7.28 0.25 2.17
CA PRO A 133 -5.82 0.24 2.14
C PRO A 133 -5.24 -0.78 1.15
N LEU A 134 -4.18 -0.39 0.46
CA LEU A 134 -3.45 -1.22 -0.51
C LEU A 134 -2.00 -1.37 -0.05
N LEU A 135 -1.62 -2.58 0.34
CA LEU A 135 -0.22 -2.95 0.59
C LEU A 135 0.43 -3.40 -0.71
N THR A 136 1.53 -2.75 -1.07
CA THR A 136 2.33 -3.12 -2.24
C THR A 136 3.68 -3.65 -1.80
N LEU A 137 4.09 -4.75 -2.42
CA LEU A 137 5.38 -5.39 -2.16
C LEU A 137 6.18 -5.51 -3.46
N ARG A 138 7.47 -5.24 -3.38
CA ARG A 138 8.36 -5.52 -4.51
C ARG A 138 8.71 -7.00 -4.54
N PRO A 139 8.67 -7.64 -5.71
CA PRO A 139 9.00 -9.06 -5.86
C PRO A 139 10.45 -9.41 -5.48
N ASP A 140 11.36 -8.44 -5.60
CA ASP A 140 12.79 -8.55 -5.32
C ASP A 140 13.20 -8.06 -3.92
N ALA A 141 12.22 -7.61 -3.10
CA ALA A 141 12.48 -7.11 -1.76
C ALA A 141 12.70 -8.23 -0.74
N THR A 142 13.23 -7.87 0.42
CA THR A 142 13.26 -8.73 1.59
C THR A 142 11.83 -9.18 1.94
N PRO A 143 11.62 -10.43 2.37
CA PRO A 143 10.32 -10.88 2.84
C PRO A 143 9.73 -9.93 3.89
N LEU A 144 8.42 -9.72 3.81
CA LEU A 144 7.70 -8.85 4.72
C LEU A 144 7.93 -9.31 6.18
N ALA A 145 8.39 -8.39 7.03
CA ALA A 145 8.39 -8.63 8.48
C ALA A 145 6.95 -8.60 8.99
N THR A 146 6.54 -9.63 9.72
CA THR A 146 5.21 -9.73 10.33
C THR A 146 5.31 -10.37 11.72
N PRO A 147 4.73 -9.77 12.75
CA PRO A 147 4.12 -8.43 12.75
C PRO A 147 5.13 -7.34 12.37
N PHE A 148 4.66 -6.16 11.95
CA PHE A 148 5.55 -5.02 11.69
C PHE A 148 6.22 -4.56 13.00
N GLU A 149 7.52 -4.26 12.94
CA GLU A 149 8.25 -3.74 14.10
C GLU A 149 8.33 -2.21 14.09
N ARG A 150 8.50 -1.60 12.91
CA ARG A 150 8.70 -0.15 12.72
C ARG A 150 7.92 0.36 11.52
N LEU A 151 6.89 1.14 11.81
CA LEU A 151 6.01 1.76 10.81
C LEU A 151 6.41 3.21 10.60
N LEU A 152 6.78 3.58 9.39
CA LEU A 152 7.06 4.97 9.01
C LEU A 152 5.82 5.60 8.37
N VAL A 153 5.35 6.72 8.94
CA VAL A 153 4.25 7.51 8.40
C VAL A 153 4.77 8.90 8.05
N PRO A 154 5.13 9.14 6.78
CA PRO A 154 5.41 10.48 6.30
C PRO A 154 4.14 11.32 6.28
N THR A 155 4.24 12.57 6.77
CA THR A 155 3.09 13.47 6.84
C THR A 155 3.44 14.91 6.43
N ASP A 156 2.55 15.52 5.69
CA ASP A 156 2.57 16.94 5.33
C ASP A 156 1.44 17.73 6.03
N GLY A 157 0.65 17.06 6.88
CA GLY A 157 -0.50 17.62 7.56
C GLY A 157 -1.75 17.76 6.70
N SER A 158 -1.81 17.11 5.52
CA SER A 158 -3.03 17.01 4.72
C SER A 158 -4.01 16.02 5.33
N ASP A 159 -5.29 16.09 4.93
CA ASP A 159 -6.33 15.19 5.41
C ASP A 159 -6.01 13.73 5.08
N THR A 160 -5.51 13.45 3.88
CA THR A 160 -5.11 12.09 3.48
C THR A 160 -3.87 11.60 4.24
N ALA A 161 -2.92 12.48 4.59
CA ALA A 161 -1.81 12.13 5.48
C ALA A 161 -2.33 11.87 6.91
N SER A 162 -3.36 12.59 7.35
CA SER A 162 -4.03 12.33 8.63
C SER A 162 -4.68 10.94 8.64
N SER A 163 -5.36 10.54 7.57
CA SER A 163 -5.90 9.19 7.42
C SER A 163 -4.81 8.11 7.45
N ALA A 164 -3.64 8.39 6.85
CA ALA A 164 -2.49 7.49 6.93
C ALA A 164 -1.94 7.37 8.36
N ILE A 165 -1.94 8.47 9.14
CA ILE A 165 -1.57 8.45 10.57
C ILE A 165 -2.55 7.56 11.34
N ASP A 166 -3.87 7.68 11.12
CA ASP A 166 -4.86 6.86 11.83
C ASP A 166 -4.67 5.37 11.55
N VAL A 167 -4.48 4.98 10.29
CA VAL A 167 -4.19 3.58 9.92
C VAL A 167 -2.85 3.12 10.51
N GLY A 168 -1.82 3.97 10.50
CA GLY A 168 -0.52 3.69 11.11
C GLY A 168 -0.62 3.48 12.64
N ILE A 169 -1.45 4.27 13.32
CA ILE A 169 -1.74 4.13 14.76
C ILE A 169 -2.44 2.81 15.04
N ASP A 170 -3.53 2.51 14.31
CA ASP A 170 -4.28 1.27 14.50
C ASP A 170 -3.38 0.04 14.30
N LEU A 171 -2.53 0.06 13.28
CA LEU A 171 -1.59 -1.01 12.99
C LEU A 171 -0.50 -1.11 14.07
N ALA A 172 0.04 0.04 14.53
CA ALA A 172 1.04 0.06 15.59
C ALA A 172 0.51 -0.49 16.92
N VAL A 173 -0.76 -0.24 17.26
CA VAL A 173 -1.41 -0.80 18.44
C VAL A 173 -1.55 -2.33 18.33
N VAL A 174 -1.99 -2.82 17.14
CA VAL A 174 -2.20 -4.26 16.93
C VAL A 174 -0.88 -5.04 16.94
N ASP A 175 0.13 -4.53 16.24
CA ASP A 175 1.42 -5.19 16.06
C ASP A 175 2.42 -4.89 17.18
N SER A 176 2.11 -3.94 18.07
CA SER A 176 3.03 -3.40 19.07
C SER A 176 4.29 -2.78 18.43
N SER A 177 4.10 -2.08 17.31
CA SER A 177 5.18 -1.47 16.53
C SER A 177 5.63 -0.12 17.10
N THR A 178 6.88 0.26 16.85
CA THR A 178 7.31 1.66 16.92
C THR A 178 6.68 2.44 15.79
N LEU A 179 5.94 3.51 16.10
CA LEU A 179 5.38 4.43 15.12
C LEU A 179 6.34 5.60 14.88
N GLN A 180 6.83 5.74 13.66
CA GLN A 180 7.76 6.78 13.25
C GLN A 180 6.99 7.82 12.41
N LEU A 181 6.76 9.02 12.95
CA LEU A 181 6.11 10.13 12.26
C LEU A 181 7.18 11.06 11.69
N LEU A 182 7.18 11.25 10.38
CA LEU A 182 8.19 12.02 9.67
C LEU A 182 7.56 13.16 8.87
N SER A 183 8.02 14.40 9.07
CA SER A 183 7.75 15.48 8.14
C SER A 183 9.04 15.90 7.44
N VAL A 184 9.03 15.97 6.10
CA VAL A 184 10.20 16.38 5.31
C VAL A 184 9.95 17.73 4.68
N THR A 185 10.86 18.67 4.97
CA THR A 185 10.87 19.99 4.36
C THR A 185 11.76 19.98 3.11
N ASP A 186 11.18 20.32 1.95
CA ASP A 186 11.90 20.41 0.68
C ASP A 186 12.75 21.69 0.65
N THR A 187 14.07 21.52 0.71
CA THR A 187 15.04 22.66 0.70
C THR A 187 15.30 23.20 -0.69
N SER A 188 14.92 22.50 -1.76
CA SER A 188 15.07 22.98 -3.13
C SER A 188 14.25 24.24 -3.42
N LEU A 189 13.22 24.48 -2.60
CA LEU A 189 12.35 25.65 -2.68
C LEU A 189 13.01 26.92 -2.09
N PHE A 190 14.12 26.79 -1.36
CA PHE A 190 14.82 27.91 -0.75
C PHE A 190 15.83 28.50 -1.73
N GLY A 191 15.48 29.64 -2.35
CA GLY A 191 16.45 30.41 -3.12
C GLY A 191 17.51 31.06 -2.22
N SER A 192 18.56 31.59 -2.83
CA SER A 192 19.76 32.18 -2.16
C SER A 192 19.53 33.56 -1.46
N GLU A 193 18.31 33.94 -1.10
CA GLU A 193 18.01 35.25 -0.52
C GLU A 193 17.82 35.23 1.00
N LEU A 194 18.16 36.36 1.69
CA LEU A 194 18.04 36.58 3.14
C LEU A 194 16.65 36.31 3.76
N LYS A 195 15.62 36.13 2.94
CA LYS A 195 14.27 35.72 3.38
C LYS A 195 14.10 34.21 3.50
N ALA A 196 15.04 33.44 2.96
CA ALA A 196 14.99 31.97 2.99
C ALA A 196 15.05 31.43 4.43
N ASP A 197 15.86 32.03 5.31
CA ASP A 197 16.02 31.55 6.68
C ASP A 197 14.72 31.67 7.50
N GLN A 198 14.03 32.84 7.41
CA GLN A 198 12.77 33.04 8.14
C GLN A 198 11.65 32.14 7.61
N TYR A 199 11.64 31.90 6.31
CA TYR A 199 10.65 30.98 5.71
C TYR A 199 10.94 29.51 6.07
N ALA A 200 12.22 29.15 6.09
CA ALA A 200 12.65 27.81 6.52
C ALA A 200 12.27 27.55 7.99
N ASP A 201 12.49 28.52 8.88
CA ASP A 201 12.12 28.42 10.29
C ASP A 201 10.61 28.22 10.46
N SER A 202 9.79 28.99 9.73
CA SER A 202 8.33 28.83 9.76
C SER A 202 7.86 27.46 9.25
N LEU A 203 8.51 26.92 8.22
CA LEU A 203 8.18 25.57 7.72
C LEU A 203 8.59 24.48 8.72
N ARG A 204 9.74 24.63 9.38
CA ARG A 204 10.16 23.71 10.45
C ARG A 204 9.20 23.73 11.63
N GLU A 205 8.74 24.94 12.04
CA GLU A 205 7.75 25.09 13.10
C GLU A 205 6.44 24.37 12.73
N THR A 206 5.90 24.63 11.54
CA THR A 206 4.70 23.95 11.04
C THR A 206 4.89 22.43 10.98
N ALA A 207 6.02 21.95 10.45
CA ALA A 207 6.34 20.53 10.39
C ALA A 207 6.41 19.89 11.78
N SER A 208 6.98 20.62 12.75
CA SER A 208 7.07 20.18 14.14
C SER A 208 5.69 20.08 14.81
N GLU A 209 4.79 21.03 14.55
CA GLU A 209 3.42 20.98 15.03
C GLU A 209 2.64 19.78 14.45
N ILE A 210 2.81 19.50 13.16
CA ILE A 210 2.16 18.37 12.47
C ILE A 210 2.57 17.03 13.10
N VAL A 211 3.86 16.78 13.29
CA VAL A 211 4.31 15.52 13.88
C VAL A 211 4.00 15.43 15.39
N ALA A 212 3.91 16.57 16.08
CA ALA A 212 3.51 16.62 17.49
C ALA A 212 2.02 16.25 17.65
N ASP A 213 1.12 16.76 16.80
CA ASP A 213 -0.29 16.39 16.79
C ASP A 213 -0.46 14.87 16.55
N GLY A 214 0.24 14.33 15.54
CA GLY A 214 0.24 12.89 15.29
C GLY A 214 0.72 12.06 16.47
N ARG A 215 1.77 12.53 17.19
CA ARG A 215 2.27 11.88 18.40
C ARG A 215 1.22 11.87 19.51
N ASP A 216 0.56 13.01 19.74
CA ASP A 216 -0.45 13.13 20.78
C ASP A 216 -1.62 12.16 20.49
N ARG A 217 -2.05 12.06 19.25
CA ARG A 217 -3.08 11.08 18.79
C ARG A 217 -2.62 9.64 19.00
N ALA A 218 -1.41 9.30 18.60
CA ALA A 218 -0.86 7.96 18.75
C ALA A 218 -0.75 7.55 20.23
N THR A 219 -0.26 8.45 21.08
CA THR A 219 -0.16 8.23 22.52
C THR A 219 -1.54 8.06 23.17
N ALA A 220 -2.52 8.89 22.77
CA ALA A 220 -3.89 8.78 23.26
C ALA A 220 -4.56 7.47 22.85
N ALA A 221 -4.21 6.91 21.69
CA ALA A 221 -4.67 5.62 21.20
C ALA A 221 -3.96 4.41 21.83
N GLY A 222 -2.87 4.63 22.59
CA GLY A 222 -2.15 3.57 23.30
C GLY A 222 -0.95 3.01 22.56
N VAL A 223 -0.37 3.72 21.60
CA VAL A 223 0.92 3.35 21.02
C VAL A 223 2.03 3.64 22.04
N ASP A 224 2.78 2.61 22.41
CA ASP A 224 3.80 2.71 23.49
C ASP A 224 5.06 3.45 23.04
N ASP A 225 5.48 3.29 21.78
CA ASP A 225 6.71 3.88 21.23
C ASP A 225 6.41 4.72 19.98
N VAL A 226 6.53 6.05 20.14
CA VAL A 226 6.28 7.02 19.06
C VAL A 226 7.50 7.92 18.88
N VAL A 227 8.12 7.83 17.72
CA VAL A 227 9.24 8.68 17.31
C VAL A 227 8.75 9.75 16.35
N THR A 228 9.10 11.01 16.60
CA THR A 228 8.77 12.13 15.71
C THR A 228 10.04 12.78 15.16
N THR A 229 10.08 13.01 13.86
CA THR A 229 11.24 13.62 13.19
C THR A 229 10.78 14.65 12.17
N VAL A 230 11.48 15.79 12.14
CA VAL A 230 11.43 16.75 11.04
C VAL A 230 12.77 16.69 10.33
N ALA A 231 12.75 16.31 9.06
CA ALA A 231 13.95 16.21 8.22
C ALA A 231 13.94 17.30 7.14
N GLU A 232 15.12 17.63 6.65
CA GLU A 232 15.33 18.52 5.51
C GLU A 232 16.06 17.77 4.42
N ASP A 233 15.55 17.84 3.19
CA ASP A 233 16.18 17.22 2.04
C ASP A 233 15.88 18.03 0.78
N GLU A 234 16.62 17.82 -0.29
CA GLU A 234 16.37 18.41 -1.61
C GLU A 234 15.11 17.83 -2.29
N SER A 235 14.59 16.73 -1.77
CA SER A 235 13.39 16.04 -2.26
C SER A 235 12.68 15.32 -1.12
N VAL A 236 11.38 15.54 -1.00
CA VAL A 236 10.55 14.84 0.01
C VAL A 236 10.72 13.32 -0.07
N VAL A 237 10.74 12.74 -1.29
CA VAL A 237 10.90 11.30 -1.48
C VAL A 237 12.29 10.81 -1.02
N ALA A 238 13.35 11.55 -1.35
CA ALA A 238 14.71 11.19 -0.93
C ALA A 238 14.83 11.23 0.60
N GLY A 239 14.28 12.26 1.24
CA GLY A 239 14.24 12.35 2.70
C GLY A 239 13.48 11.21 3.37
N ILE A 240 12.32 10.80 2.80
CA ILE A 240 11.57 9.65 3.29
C ILE A 240 12.38 8.36 3.16
N GLN A 241 12.99 8.12 2.00
CA GLN A 241 13.76 6.89 1.74
C GLN A 241 15.04 6.82 2.59
N SER A 242 15.74 7.94 2.75
CA SER A 242 16.93 8.01 3.61
C SER A 242 16.56 7.71 5.06
N TYR A 243 15.52 8.37 5.58
CA TYR A 243 15.06 8.12 6.94
C TYR A 243 14.61 6.67 7.15
N ALA A 244 13.84 6.12 6.20
CA ALA A 244 13.34 4.75 6.28
C ALA A 244 14.49 3.72 6.35
N ALA A 245 15.58 3.96 5.60
CA ALA A 245 16.77 3.12 5.61
C ALA A 245 17.56 3.27 6.92
N ASP A 246 17.76 4.51 7.40
CA ASP A 246 18.55 4.80 8.61
C ASP A 246 17.84 4.34 9.89
N ALA A 247 16.51 4.37 9.89
CA ALA A 247 15.66 3.97 11.02
C ALA A 247 15.17 2.51 10.94
N ASP A 248 15.68 1.74 9.96
CA ASP A 248 15.27 0.35 9.70
C ASP A 248 13.73 0.17 9.64
N SER A 249 13.03 1.10 8.98
CA SER A 249 11.58 0.99 8.83
C SER A 249 11.21 -0.20 7.95
N ASP A 250 10.23 -0.98 8.32
CA ASP A 250 9.81 -2.18 7.61
C ASP A 250 8.51 -2.02 6.81
N CYS A 251 7.79 -0.93 7.02
CA CYS A 251 6.66 -0.51 6.20
C CYS A 251 6.52 1.01 6.18
N ILE A 252 6.21 1.58 5.01
CA ILE A 252 5.88 2.99 4.85
C ILE A 252 4.37 3.13 4.65
N VAL A 253 3.68 3.90 5.51
CA VAL A 253 2.24 4.14 5.42
C VAL A 253 2.00 5.54 4.87
N VAL A 254 1.37 5.65 3.70
CA VAL A 254 1.18 6.95 3.01
C VAL A 254 -0.26 7.13 2.54
N GLY A 255 -0.74 8.37 2.54
CA GLY A 255 -1.99 8.71 1.88
C GLY A 255 -1.88 8.69 0.34
N THR A 256 -3.01 8.57 -0.34
CA THR A 256 -3.04 8.61 -1.82
C THR A 256 -2.67 9.96 -2.38
N HIS A 257 -2.92 11.06 -1.66
CA HIS A 257 -2.69 12.45 -2.10
C HIS A 257 -2.05 13.27 -0.98
N GLY A 258 -1.44 14.41 -1.34
CA GLY A 258 -0.98 15.44 -0.40
C GLY A 258 -1.80 16.73 -0.55
N ARG A 259 -1.30 17.84 -0.01
CA ARG A 259 -1.94 19.17 0.03
C ARG A 259 -2.40 19.74 -1.33
N THR A 260 -1.83 19.26 -2.44
CA THR A 260 -2.09 19.79 -3.79
C THR A 260 -3.04 18.92 -4.63
N GLY A 261 -3.56 17.84 -4.07
CA GLY A 261 -4.43 16.89 -4.79
C GLY A 261 -5.83 17.45 -5.01
N LEU A 262 -6.09 18.00 -6.20
CA LEU A 262 -7.40 18.55 -6.59
C LEU A 262 -8.33 17.51 -7.24
N ASP A 263 -7.83 16.33 -7.63
CA ASP A 263 -8.58 15.29 -8.33
C ASP A 263 -8.49 13.95 -7.59
N ARG A 264 -9.63 13.38 -7.21
CA ARG A 264 -9.78 12.09 -6.49
C ARG A 264 -9.17 10.88 -7.21
N TYR A 265 -8.83 11.02 -8.48
CA TYR A 265 -8.31 9.94 -9.33
C TYR A 265 -6.81 10.07 -9.63
N LEU A 266 -6.13 11.05 -9.04
CA LEU A 266 -4.69 11.24 -9.24
C LEU A 266 -3.95 10.76 -7.99
N LEU A 267 -3.05 9.81 -8.16
CA LEU A 267 -2.11 9.44 -7.10
C LEU A 267 -1.12 10.59 -6.89
N GLY A 268 -0.83 10.93 -5.64
CA GLY A 268 0.13 11.98 -5.30
C GLY A 268 1.55 11.61 -5.79
N SER A 269 2.30 12.63 -6.24
CA SER A 269 3.65 12.43 -6.80
C SER A 269 4.61 11.74 -5.85
N VAL A 270 4.52 12.02 -4.55
CA VAL A 270 5.33 11.35 -3.50
C VAL A 270 4.96 9.87 -3.42
N THR A 271 3.67 9.56 -3.28
CA THR A 271 3.18 8.19 -3.20
C THR A 271 3.51 7.40 -4.46
N GLU A 272 3.27 7.96 -5.66
CA GLU A 272 3.61 7.32 -6.92
C GLU A 272 5.11 7.04 -7.02
N THR A 273 5.95 7.99 -6.63
CA THR A 273 7.40 7.82 -6.70
C THR A 273 7.87 6.76 -5.69
N LEU A 274 7.34 6.74 -4.46
CA LEU A 274 7.65 5.71 -3.48
C LEU A 274 7.29 4.32 -4.00
N LEU A 275 6.09 4.12 -4.55
CA LEU A 275 5.67 2.84 -5.13
C LEU A 275 6.60 2.34 -6.24
N ARG A 276 7.25 3.25 -6.98
CA ARG A 276 8.17 2.92 -8.07
C ARG A 276 9.59 2.66 -7.62
N THR A 277 10.04 3.29 -6.52
CA THR A 277 11.48 3.40 -6.23
C THR A 277 11.91 2.80 -4.92
N THR A 278 11.03 2.64 -3.93
CA THR A 278 11.41 2.04 -2.64
C THR A 278 11.40 0.52 -2.69
N SER A 279 12.32 -0.11 -1.95
CA SER A 279 12.31 -1.56 -1.69
C SER A 279 11.49 -1.94 -0.46
N ILE A 280 11.13 -0.96 0.37
CA ILE A 280 10.32 -1.16 1.57
C ILE A 280 8.86 -1.29 1.16
N PRO A 281 8.08 -2.20 1.76
CA PRO A 281 6.64 -2.29 1.57
C PRO A 281 5.94 -0.95 1.77
N VAL A 282 4.99 -0.62 0.90
CA VAL A 282 4.21 0.63 0.99
C VAL A 282 2.74 0.31 1.18
N LEU A 283 2.18 0.77 2.28
CA LEU A 283 0.75 0.76 2.56
C LEU A 283 0.14 2.10 2.14
N VAL A 284 -0.61 2.07 1.04
CA VAL A 284 -1.32 3.24 0.50
C VAL A 284 -2.70 3.31 1.14
N VAL A 285 -3.02 4.43 1.78
CA VAL A 285 -4.28 4.65 2.48
C VAL A 285 -5.17 5.58 1.65
N PRO A 286 -6.35 5.13 1.21
CA PRO A 286 -7.31 5.99 0.52
C PRO A 286 -7.90 7.05 1.48
N PRO A 287 -8.47 8.15 0.96
CA PRO A 287 -9.18 9.12 1.80
C PRO A 287 -10.38 8.47 2.47
N THR A 288 -10.61 8.83 3.72
CA THR A 288 -11.80 8.37 4.44
C THR A 288 -13.07 9.09 3.97
N ALA A 289 -14.25 8.54 4.26
CA ALA A 289 -15.52 9.17 3.91
C ALA A 289 -15.69 10.57 4.55
N HIS A 290 -14.98 10.87 5.63
CA HIS A 290 -14.99 12.18 6.29
C HIS A 290 -14.21 13.24 5.49
N ASP A 291 -13.20 12.85 4.72
CA ASP A 291 -12.41 13.74 3.87
C ASP A 291 -13.17 14.17 2.60
N THR A 292 -14.40 13.70 2.46
CA THR A 292 -15.19 13.79 1.22
C THR A 292 -16.19 14.97 1.23
N GLU A 293 -16.44 15.62 2.36
CA GLU A 293 -17.47 16.66 2.55
C GLU A 293 -16.92 18.09 2.78
N ALA A 294 -15.61 18.31 2.61
CA ALA A 294 -14.98 19.63 2.80
C ALA A 294 -14.73 20.39 1.50
#